data_1e28d7320e48f3bc526cffbf0b6791d1
#
_entry.id   1e28d7320e48f3bc526cffbf0b6791d1
#
_cell.length_a   1.000
_cell.length_b   1.000
_cell.length_c   1.000
_cell.angle_alpha   90.00
_cell.angle_beta   90.00
_cell.angle_gamma   90.00
#
_symmetry.space_group_name_H-M   'P 1'
#
loop_
_entity.id
_entity.type
_entity.pdbx_description
1 polymer ?
#
loop_
_entity_poly.entity_id
_entity_poly.type
_entity_poly.pdbx_seq_one_letter_code
_entity_poly.pdbx_strand_id
1 'polypeptide(L)' 'DQPKLERLLRLMKLLTANTTYNVDQLAERLQMSRRTVYRYIDTFREAGFVIKKSGDCIRLDKESPHFRDISQ' A
#
# COMPACT_ATOMS: atom_id res chain seq x y z
N ASP A 1 20.09 -1.36 5.60
CA ASP A 1 18.89 -0.63 6.00
C ASP A 1 18.30 0.13 4.86
N GLN A 2 17.06 -0.15 4.54
CA GLN A 2 16.38 0.61 3.50
C GLN A 2 15.69 1.82 4.10
N PRO A 3 15.79 2.98 3.46
CA PRO A 3 15.07 4.14 3.93
C PRO A 3 13.56 3.88 3.96
N LYS A 4 12.91 4.50 4.92
CA LYS A 4 11.46 4.35 5.07
C LYS A 4 10.73 4.75 3.80
N LEU A 5 11.17 5.82 3.15
CA LEU A 5 10.55 6.28 1.92
C LEU A 5 10.60 5.20 0.83
N GLU A 6 11.72 4.53 0.70
CA GLU A 6 11.86 3.48 -0.30
C GLU A 6 10.87 2.35 -0.05
N ARG A 7 10.71 1.96 1.22
CA ARG A 7 9.76 0.91 1.57
C ARG A 7 8.32 1.33 1.28
N LEU A 8 7.99 2.57 1.56
CA LEU A 8 6.66 3.09 1.28
C LEU A 8 6.37 3.07 -0.22
N LEU A 9 7.35 3.48 -1.03
CA LEU A 9 7.18 3.48 -2.48
C LEU A 9 7.03 2.06 -3.03
N ARG A 10 7.78 1.12 -2.49
CA ARG A 10 7.67 -0.27 -2.92
C ARG A 10 6.30 -0.84 -2.56
N LEU A 11 5.80 -0.51 -1.38
CA LEU A 11 4.47 -0.95 -0.98
C LEU A 11 3.41 -0.37 -1.91
N MET A 12 3.52 0.92 -2.23
CA MET A 12 2.57 1.53 -3.15
C MET A 12 2.61 0.83 -4.51
N LYS A 13 3.79 0.50 -4.98
CA LYS A 13 3.92 -0.20 -6.25
C LYS A 13 3.19 -1.54 -6.24
N LEU A 14 3.30 -2.28 -5.14
CA LEU A 14 2.60 -3.55 -5.02
C LEU A 14 1.09 -3.36 -4.93
N LEU A 15 0.65 -2.32 -4.22
CA LEU A 15 -0.78 -2.06 -4.05
C LEU A 15 -1.45 -1.60 -5.34
N THR A 16 -0.70 -1.01 -6.26
CA THR A 16 -1.25 -0.54 -7.53
C THR A 16 -1.04 -1.52 -8.67
N ALA A 17 -0.38 -2.64 -8.40
CA ALA A 17 -0.17 -3.66 -9.42
C ALA A 17 -1.51 -4.33 -9.79
N ASN A 18 -1.52 -4.99 -10.93
CA ASN A 18 -2.71 -5.71 -11.37
C ASN A 18 -3.00 -6.94 -10.53
N THR A 19 -1.99 -7.46 -9.84
CA THR A 19 -2.12 -8.62 -8.97
C THR A 19 -2.51 -8.16 -7.57
N THR A 20 -3.44 -8.86 -6.93
CA THR A 20 -3.79 -8.56 -5.55
C THR A 20 -2.91 -9.36 -4.60
N TYR A 21 -2.58 -8.74 -3.47
CA TYR A 21 -1.74 -9.36 -2.44
C TYR A 21 -2.44 -9.30 -1.10
N ASN A 22 -2.27 -10.34 -0.29
CA ASN A 22 -2.71 -10.27 1.09
C ASN A 22 -1.57 -9.70 1.95
N VAL A 23 -1.87 -9.42 3.23
CA VAL A 23 -0.89 -8.77 4.08
C VAL A 23 0.35 -9.65 4.29
N ASP A 24 0.17 -10.96 4.34
CA ASP A 24 1.31 -11.87 4.50
C ASP A 24 2.24 -11.81 3.31
N GLN A 25 1.68 -11.76 2.10
CA GLN A 25 2.49 -11.66 0.90
C GLN A 25 3.22 -10.33 0.82
N LEU A 26 2.55 -9.25 1.23
CA LEU A 26 3.19 -7.95 1.25
C LEU A 26 4.34 -7.92 2.26
N ALA A 27 4.11 -8.49 3.44
CA ALA A 27 5.14 -8.53 4.46
C ALA A 27 6.37 -9.29 3.96
N GLU A 28 6.13 -10.43 3.30
CA GLU A 28 7.22 -11.25 2.80
C GLU A 28 8.01 -10.53 1.70
N ARG A 29 7.30 -9.93 0.75
CA ARG A 29 7.96 -9.27 -0.36
C ARG A 29 8.74 -8.03 0.06
N LEU A 30 8.26 -7.35 1.11
CA LEU A 30 8.91 -6.13 1.59
C LEU A 30 9.86 -6.42 2.75
N GLN A 31 9.94 -7.68 3.19
CA GLN A 31 10.80 -8.09 4.29
C GLN A 31 10.55 -7.28 5.54
N MET A 32 9.28 -7.18 5.89
CA MET A 32 8.87 -6.47 7.11
C MET A 32 7.74 -7.25 7.77
N SER A 33 7.43 -6.90 9.02
CA SER A 33 6.37 -7.57 9.76
C SER A 33 5.00 -7.13 9.25
N ARG A 34 3.98 -7.95 9.54
CA ARG A 34 2.60 -7.59 9.20
C ARG A 34 2.21 -6.27 9.87
N ARG A 35 2.66 -6.09 11.10
CA ARG A 35 2.37 -4.87 11.84
C ARG A 35 2.90 -3.64 11.10
N THR A 36 4.11 -3.74 10.57
CA THR A 36 4.71 -2.64 9.83
C THR A 36 3.93 -2.37 8.54
N VAL A 37 3.48 -3.43 7.86
CA VAL A 37 2.65 -3.25 6.66
C VAL A 37 1.39 -2.46 7.01
N TYR A 38 0.71 -2.82 8.09
CA TYR A 38 -0.50 -2.10 8.49
C TYR A 38 -0.20 -0.65 8.85
N ARG A 39 0.93 -0.39 9.49
CA ARG A 39 1.31 0.98 9.82
C ARG A 39 1.53 1.82 8.56
N TYR A 40 2.15 1.24 7.54
CA TYR A 40 2.35 1.95 6.28
C TYR A 40 1.03 2.17 5.56
N ILE A 41 0.12 1.20 5.63
CA ILE A 41 -1.21 1.37 5.05
C ILE A 41 -1.94 2.52 5.73
N ASP A 42 -1.84 2.62 7.04
CA ASP A 42 -2.44 3.74 7.76
C ASP A 42 -1.83 5.06 7.34
N THR A 43 -0.52 5.08 7.08
CA THR A 43 0.16 6.28 6.59
C THR A 43 -0.42 6.72 5.26
N PHE A 44 -0.65 5.77 4.35
CA PHE A 44 -1.27 6.11 3.06
C PHE A 44 -2.68 6.65 3.24
N ARG A 45 -3.46 6.04 4.13
CA ARG A 45 -4.81 6.53 4.39
C ARG A 45 -4.81 7.95 4.94
N GLU A 46 -3.87 8.25 5.82
CA GLU A 46 -3.75 9.59 6.36
C GLU A 46 -3.36 10.61 5.29
N ALA A 47 -2.64 10.15 4.29
CA ALA A 47 -2.26 11.00 3.17
C ALA A 47 -3.37 11.20 2.15
N GLY A 48 -4.51 10.52 2.33
CA GLY A 48 -5.65 10.70 1.46
C GLY A 48 -5.91 9.57 0.47
N PHE A 49 -5.08 8.54 0.48
CA PHE A 49 -5.30 7.40 -0.41
C PHE A 49 -6.35 6.47 0.16
N VAL A 50 -7.20 5.94 -0.71
CA VAL A 50 -8.23 4.99 -0.31
C VAL A 50 -7.69 3.59 -0.49
N ILE A 51 -7.55 2.86 0.62
CA ILE A 51 -7.06 1.49 0.61
C ILE A 51 -8.24 0.58 0.90
N LYS A 52 -8.52 -0.33 -0.01
CA LYS A 52 -9.64 -1.26 0.12
C LYS A 52 -9.13 -2.64 0.52
N LYS A 53 -9.92 -3.31 1.33
CA LYS A 53 -9.62 -4.66 1.77
C LYS A 53 -10.76 -5.57 1.32
N SER A 54 -10.42 -6.62 0.58
CA SER A 54 -11.39 -7.62 0.13
C SER A 54 -10.92 -8.97 0.62
N GLY A 55 -11.61 -9.53 1.63
CA GLY A 55 -11.11 -10.72 2.29
C GLY A 55 -9.76 -10.43 2.92
N ASP A 56 -8.74 -11.18 2.52
CA ASP A 56 -7.37 -10.96 3.00
C ASP A 56 -6.55 -10.08 2.08
N CYS A 57 -7.10 -9.69 0.93
CA CYS A 57 -6.35 -8.93 -0.07
C CYS A 57 -6.51 -7.44 0.14
N ILE A 58 -5.43 -6.71 -0.13
CA ILE A 58 -5.38 -5.25 0.07
C ILE A 58 -5.01 -4.60 -1.25
N ARG A 59 -5.73 -3.54 -1.63
CA ARG A 59 -5.48 -2.82 -2.86
C ARG A 59 -5.67 -1.33 -2.67
N LEU A 60 -4.90 -0.56 -3.44
CA LEU A 60 -5.12 0.87 -3.54
C LEU A 60 -6.23 1.15 -4.54
N ASP A 61 -7.18 2.00 -4.16
CA ASP A 61 -8.25 2.40 -5.05
C ASP A 61 -7.73 3.51 -5.97
N LYS A 62 -7.48 3.15 -7.23
CA LYS A 62 -6.94 4.08 -8.20
C LYS A 62 -7.95 5.16 -8.61
N GLU A 63 -9.20 4.96 -8.25
CA GLU A 63 -10.25 5.93 -8.58
C GLU A 63 -10.46 6.95 -7.47
N SER A 64 -9.65 6.90 -6.41
CA SER A 64 -9.81 7.84 -5.32
C SER A 64 -9.57 9.27 -5.81
N PRO A 65 -10.31 10.24 -5.28
CA PRO A 65 -10.13 11.65 -5.70
C PRO A 65 -8.69 12.14 -5.48
N HIS A 66 -8.06 11.73 -4.39
CA HIS A 66 -6.69 12.16 -4.10
C HIS A 66 -5.73 11.68 -5.19
N PHE A 67 -5.91 10.46 -5.64
CA PHE A 67 -5.05 9.89 -6.66
C PHE A 67 -5.24 10.61 -8.01
N ARG A 68 -6.49 10.98 -8.31
CA ARG A 68 -6.80 11.74 -9.52
C ARG A 68 -6.16 13.12 -9.50
N ASP A 69 -6.19 13.77 -8.36
CA ASP A 69 -5.60 15.10 -8.24
C ASP A 69 -4.12 15.08 -8.57
N ILE A 70 -3.44 14.02 -8.15
CA ILE A 70 -2.02 13.89 -8.44
C ILE A 70 -1.76 13.74 -9.93
N SER A 71 -2.66 13.09 -10.64
CA SER A 71 -2.46 12.79 -12.05
C SER A 71 -2.72 13.98 -12.96
N GLN A 72 -3.23 15.06 -12.43
CA GLN A 72 -3.38 16.28 -13.21
C GLN A 72 -2.06 17.06 -13.17
#